data_9cba37dd14755341364fc4e77c68a246
#
_entry.id   9cba37dd14755341364fc4e77c68a246
#
_cell.length_a   1.000
_cell.length_b   1.000
_cell.length_c   1.000
_cell.angle_alpha   90.00
_cell.angle_beta   90.00
_cell.angle_gamma   90.00
#
_symmetry.space_group_name_H-M   'P 1'
#
loop_
_entity.id
_entity.type
_entity.pdbx_description
1 polymer ?
#
loop_
_entity_poly.entity_id
_entity_poly.type
_entity_poly.pdbx_seq_one_letter_code
_entity_poly.pdbx_strand_id
1 'polypeptide(L)'
;MLFRSGDKQSIVTNFAEKLGISKAYGDLLPDGKVKHLEELRKNEANQIAFVGDGMNDAPVLALSHVGIAMGGLGSDAAIETADVVIQTDQPSKVAEAIKVGKLTRRIIWQNVSLAFGVKLLVLILGAGGLATLWEAVFADVGVALLAIMNAVRIQKMIK
;
A
#
# COMPACT_ATOMS: atom_id res chain seq x y z
N MET A 1 -8.70 11.12 -8.86
CA MET A 1 -9.51 10.01 -8.35
C MET A 1 -10.54 9.63 -9.40
N LEU A 2 -10.86 8.36 -9.54
CA LEU A 2 -11.80 7.86 -10.54
C LEU A 2 -12.87 7.04 -9.81
N PHE A 3 -14.15 7.32 -10.08
CA PHE A 3 -15.27 6.60 -9.49
C PHE A 3 -15.91 5.68 -10.53
N ARG A 4 -16.19 4.43 -10.15
CA ARG A 4 -16.80 3.42 -11.01
C ARG A 4 -17.83 2.64 -10.24
N SER A 5 -19.02 2.50 -10.81
CA SER A 5 -20.14 1.78 -10.19
C SER A 5 -20.95 1.02 -11.24
N GLY A 6 -21.64 -0.02 -10.82
CA GLY A 6 -22.71 -0.67 -11.60
C GLY A 6 -24.00 0.12 -11.59
N ASP A 7 -24.11 1.20 -10.82
CA ASP A 7 -25.28 2.05 -10.76
C ASP A 7 -25.46 2.89 -12.02
N LYS A 8 -26.67 3.41 -12.23
CA LYS A 8 -26.99 4.25 -13.38
C LYS A 8 -26.05 5.46 -13.48
N GLN A 9 -25.57 5.76 -14.69
CA GLN A 9 -24.63 6.86 -14.95
C GLN A 9 -25.05 8.20 -14.33
N SER A 10 -26.36 8.51 -14.34
CA SER A 10 -26.89 9.77 -13.77
C SER A 10 -26.66 9.89 -12.26
N ILE A 11 -26.80 8.77 -11.53
CA ILE A 11 -26.56 8.72 -10.08
C ILE A 11 -25.07 8.88 -9.81
N VAL A 12 -24.24 8.14 -10.53
CA VAL A 12 -22.78 8.16 -10.42
C VAL A 12 -22.22 9.55 -10.69
N THR A 13 -22.71 10.25 -11.71
CA THR A 13 -22.29 11.62 -12.04
C THR A 13 -22.62 12.60 -10.90
N ASN A 14 -23.85 12.54 -10.37
CA ASN A 14 -24.27 13.42 -9.27
C ASN A 14 -23.40 13.24 -8.01
N PHE A 15 -23.09 11.98 -7.65
CA PHE A 15 -22.20 11.70 -6.52
C PHE A 15 -20.78 12.17 -6.79
N ALA A 16 -20.26 11.95 -7.98
CA ALA A 16 -18.92 12.36 -8.36
C ALA A 16 -18.74 13.89 -8.26
N GLU A 17 -19.72 14.67 -8.75
CA GLU A 17 -19.73 16.13 -8.63
C GLU A 17 -19.69 16.59 -7.17
N LYS A 18 -20.54 15.99 -6.31
CA LYS A 18 -20.58 16.30 -4.87
C LYS A 18 -19.27 16.00 -4.16
N LEU A 19 -18.54 14.99 -4.61
CA LEU A 19 -17.27 14.54 -4.03
C LEU A 19 -16.04 15.17 -4.71
N GLY A 20 -16.23 16.02 -5.73
CA GLY A 20 -15.13 16.63 -6.47
C GLY A 20 -14.31 15.64 -7.29
N ILE A 21 -14.93 14.53 -7.73
CA ILE A 21 -14.29 13.47 -8.52
C ILE A 21 -14.38 13.83 -10.01
N SER A 22 -13.24 13.97 -10.66
CA SER A 22 -13.14 14.45 -12.04
C SER A 22 -13.62 13.46 -13.11
N LYS A 23 -13.62 12.16 -12.83
CA LYS A 23 -14.04 11.12 -13.77
C LYS A 23 -14.88 10.08 -13.06
N ALA A 24 -16.07 9.81 -13.61
CA ALA A 24 -17.02 8.85 -13.05
C ALA A 24 -17.70 8.06 -14.17
N TYR A 25 -17.78 6.76 -14.00
CA TYR A 25 -18.38 5.82 -14.94
C TYR A 25 -19.41 4.96 -14.21
N GLY A 26 -20.64 5.02 -14.68
CA GLY A 26 -21.75 4.18 -14.25
C GLY A 26 -22.05 3.07 -15.24
N ASP A 27 -23.11 2.30 -14.98
CA ASP A 27 -23.61 1.21 -15.82
C ASP A 27 -22.53 0.18 -16.21
N LEU A 28 -21.49 0.00 -15.37
CA LEU A 28 -20.37 -0.89 -15.66
C LEU A 28 -20.68 -2.32 -15.19
N LEU A 29 -20.70 -3.24 -16.14
CA LEU A 29 -20.62 -4.67 -15.87
C LEU A 29 -19.21 -5.05 -15.40
N PRO A 30 -19.02 -6.20 -14.71
CA PRO A 30 -17.70 -6.65 -14.24
C PRO A 30 -16.62 -6.63 -15.32
N ASP A 31 -16.94 -7.13 -16.53
CA ASP A 31 -16.03 -7.13 -17.68
C ASP A 31 -15.67 -5.71 -18.15
N GLY A 32 -16.59 -4.76 -18.01
CA GLY A 32 -16.35 -3.34 -18.31
C GLY A 32 -15.34 -2.72 -17.35
N LYS A 33 -15.39 -3.09 -16.07
CA LYS A 33 -14.43 -2.62 -15.06
C LYS A 33 -13.01 -3.12 -15.38
N VAL A 34 -12.87 -4.39 -15.79
CA VAL A 34 -11.58 -4.99 -16.17
C VAL A 34 -10.99 -4.27 -17.39
N LYS A 35 -11.76 -4.11 -18.47
CA LYS A 35 -11.31 -3.42 -19.71
C LYS A 35 -10.80 -2.00 -19.41
N HIS A 36 -11.53 -1.25 -18.60
CA HIS A 36 -11.10 0.09 -18.22
C HIS A 36 -9.83 0.09 -17.36
N LEU A 37 -9.63 -0.92 -16.52
CA LEU A 37 -8.39 -1.06 -15.76
C LEU A 37 -7.21 -1.32 -16.70
N GLU A 38 -7.38 -2.24 -17.67
CA GLU A 38 -6.38 -2.56 -18.68
C GLU A 38 -6.00 -1.33 -19.52
N GLU A 39 -6.99 -0.51 -19.91
CA GLU A 39 -6.72 0.76 -20.60
C GLU A 39 -5.86 1.71 -19.78
N LEU A 40 -6.13 1.83 -18.47
CA LEU A 40 -5.32 2.66 -17.58
C LEU A 40 -3.90 2.11 -17.39
N ARG A 41 -3.74 0.78 -17.42
CA ARG A 41 -2.43 0.10 -17.32
C ARG A 41 -1.56 0.25 -18.56
N LYS A 42 -2.14 0.53 -19.73
CA LYS A 42 -1.35 0.81 -20.95
C LYS A 42 -0.36 1.95 -20.77
N ASN A 43 -0.63 2.88 -19.88
CA ASN A 43 0.33 3.89 -19.47
C ASN A 43 1.11 3.39 -18.26
N GLU A 44 2.32 2.89 -18.48
CA GLU A 44 3.22 2.34 -17.45
C GLU A 44 3.54 3.32 -16.31
N ALA A 45 3.38 4.63 -16.53
CA ALA A 45 3.54 5.63 -15.49
C ALA A 45 2.41 5.63 -14.45
N ASN A 46 1.26 4.98 -14.75
CA ASN A 46 0.13 4.92 -13.86
C ASN A 46 0.31 3.83 -12.82
N GLN A 47 0.29 4.20 -11.54
CA GLN A 47 0.11 3.28 -10.42
C GLN A 47 -1.37 3.30 -10.02
N ILE A 48 -2.04 2.15 -10.14
CA ILE A 48 -3.48 2.03 -9.96
C ILE A 48 -3.77 1.29 -8.67
N ALA A 49 -4.44 1.94 -7.73
CA ALA A 49 -5.09 1.29 -6.60
C ALA A 49 -6.58 1.15 -6.92
N PHE A 50 -7.12 -0.04 -6.76
CA PHE A 50 -8.54 -0.32 -6.90
C PHE A 50 -9.13 -0.64 -5.54
N VAL A 51 -10.29 -0.06 -5.23
CA VAL A 51 -11.04 -0.30 -4.00
C VAL A 51 -12.38 -0.93 -4.39
N GLY A 52 -12.68 -2.10 -3.86
CA GLY A 52 -13.92 -2.83 -4.11
C GLY A 52 -14.40 -3.54 -2.87
N ASP A 53 -15.71 -3.83 -2.81
CA ASP A 53 -16.39 -4.43 -1.66
C ASP A 53 -17.04 -5.80 -1.98
N GLY A 54 -17.07 -6.19 -3.26
CA GLY A 54 -17.87 -7.31 -3.72
C GLY A 54 -17.10 -8.45 -4.39
N MET A 55 -17.78 -9.63 -4.43
CA MET A 55 -17.32 -10.82 -5.15
C MET A 55 -17.00 -10.55 -6.63
N ASN A 56 -17.76 -9.64 -7.24
CA ASN A 56 -17.63 -9.30 -8.64
C ASN A 56 -16.39 -8.44 -8.94
N ASP A 57 -15.72 -7.91 -7.91
CA ASP A 57 -14.56 -7.04 -8.04
C ASP A 57 -13.22 -7.80 -7.90
N ALA A 58 -13.24 -9.08 -7.49
CA ALA A 58 -12.04 -9.90 -7.34
C ALA A 58 -11.13 -9.90 -8.59
N PRO A 59 -11.64 -10.03 -9.83
CA PRO A 59 -10.79 -9.96 -11.03
C PRO A 59 -10.11 -8.59 -11.19
N VAL A 60 -10.78 -7.50 -10.82
CA VAL A 60 -10.25 -6.14 -10.93
C VAL A 60 -9.24 -5.87 -9.82
N LEU A 61 -9.48 -6.37 -8.60
CA LEU A 61 -8.54 -6.35 -7.49
C LEU A 61 -7.22 -7.03 -7.87
N ALA A 62 -7.29 -8.24 -8.41
CA ALA A 62 -6.13 -9.02 -8.86
C ALA A 62 -5.32 -8.32 -9.95
N LEU A 63 -5.97 -7.61 -10.86
CA LEU A 63 -5.33 -6.93 -11.99
C LEU A 63 -4.81 -5.55 -11.63
N SER A 64 -5.18 -4.97 -10.50
CA SER A 64 -4.68 -3.66 -10.06
C SER A 64 -3.23 -3.77 -9.54
N HIS A 65 -2.53 -2.63 -9.41
CA HIS A 65 -1.21 -2.62 -8.77
C HIS A 65 -1.32 -2.74 -7.25
N VAL A 66 -2.44 -2.29 -6.69
CA VAL A 66 -2.81 -2.48 -5.29
C VAL A 66 -4.32 -2.67 -5.24
N GLY A 67 -4.75 -3.87 -4.86
CA GLY A 67 -6.14 -4.21 -4.61
C GLY A 67 -6.50 -3.99 -3.15
N ILE A 68 -7.56 -3.22 -2.89
CA ILE A 68 -8.06 -2.92 -1.55
C ILE A 68 -9.49 -3.44 -1.43
N ALA A 69 -9.69 -4.49 -0.64
CA ALA A 69 -11.02 -5.00 -0.33
C ALA A 69 -11.61 -4.27 0.89
N MET A 70 -12.89 -3.93 0.80
CA MET A 70 -13.66 -3.30 1.89
C MET A 70 -14.73 -4.26 2.41
N GLY A 71 -15.01 -4.13 3.71
CA GLY A 71 -16.06 -4.91 4.39
C GLY A 71 -15.53 -6.14 5.11
N GLY A 72 -15.79 -6.26 6.40
CA GLY A 72 -15.40 -7.41 7.23
C GLY A 72 -16.13 -8.72 6.89
N LEU A 73 -17.19 -8.64 6.08
CA LEU A 73 -17.97 -9.74 5.52
C LEU A 73 -17.84 -9.76 3.98
N GLY A 74 -16.79 -9.11 3.43
CA GLY A 74 -16.45 -9.20 2.01
C GLY A 74 -16.35 -10.67 1.59
N SER A 75 -16.64 -10.96 0.33
CA SER A 75 -16.52 -12.33 -0.15
C SER A 75 -15.11 -12.84 0.12
N ASP A 76 -15.00 -14.08 0.57
CA ASP A 76 -13.71 -14.75 0.80
C ASP A 76 -12.79 -14.57 -0.42
N ALA A 77 -13.34 -14.62 -1.63
CA ALA A 77 -12.62 -14.40 -2.86
C ALA A 77 -12.00 -12.99 -2.99
N ALA A 78 -12.70 -11.93 -2.57
CA ALA A 78 -12.16 -10.57 -2.60
C ALA A 78 -11.07 -10.39 -1.54
N ILE A 79 -11.25 -10.99 -0.36
CA ILE A 79 -10.27 -10.95 0.74
C ILE A 79 -8.99 -11.69 0.34
N GLU A 80 -9.10 -12.89 -0.26
CA GLU A 80 -7.96 -13.68 -0.71
C GLU A 80 -7.17 -13.01 -1.86
N THR A 81 -7.85 -12.18 -2.65
CA THR A 81 -7.25 -11.55 -3.83
C THR A 81 -6.66 -10.17 -3.55
N ALA A 82 -7.10 -9.51 -2.49
CA ALA A 82 -6.69 -8.15 -2.18
C ALA A 82 -5.33 -8.10 -1.47
N ASP A 83 -4.52 -7.07 -1.80
CA ASP A 83 -3.28 -6.76 -1.09
C ASP A 83 -3.54 -6.11 0.27
N VAL A 84 -4.67 -5.42 0.42
CA VAL A 84 -5.09 -4.73 1.64
C VAL A 84 -6.56 -5.02 1.93
N VAL A 85 -6.86 -5.42 3.16
CA VAL A 85 -8.24 -5.65 3.61
C VAL A 85 -8.61 -4.63 4.68
N ILE A 86 -9.66 -3.85 4.41
CA ILE A 86 -10.25 -2.91 5.36
C ILE A 86 -11.49 -3.57 5.97
N GLN A 87 -11.40 -3.97 7.23
CA GLN A 87 -12.43 -4.73 7.93
C GLN A 87 -13.75 -3.95 8.19
N THR A 88 -13.73 -2.66 7.98
CA THR A 88 -14.89 -1.79 8.19
C THR A 88 -15.34 -1.17 6.87
N ASP A 89 -16.67 -0.93 6.72
CA ASP A 89 -17.24 -0.25 5.54
C ASP A 89 -17.05 1.27 5.61
N GLN A 90 -15.84 1.72 5.97
CA GLN A 90 -15.50 3.13 6.08
C GLN A 90 -14.49 3.55 5.00
N PRO A 91 -14.91 4.25 3.95
CA PRO A 91 -14.01 4.72 2.88
C PRO A 91 -12.85 5.60 3.39
N SER A 92 -13.02 6.29 4.53
CA SER A 92 -11.96 7.08 5.17
C SER A 92 -10.74 6.24 5.55
N LYS A 93 -10.92 4.94 5.83
CA LYS A 93 -9.83 4.01 6.14
C LYS A 93 -8.88 3.75 4.99
N VAL A 94 -9.31 3.97 3.75
CA VAL A 94 -8.41 3.94 2.57
C VAL A 94 -7.31 4.99 2.71
N ALA A 95 -7.66 6.21 3.15
CA ALA A 95 -6.67 7.27 3.38
C ALA A 95 -5.68 6.91 4.51
N GLU A 96 -6.17 6.24 5.57
CA GLU A 96 -5.32 5.74 6.65
C GLU A 96 -4.37 4.65 6.13
N ALA A 97 -4.86 3.69 5.34
CA ALA A 97 -4.03 2.64 4.74
C ALA A 97 -2.91 3.22 3.88
N ILE A 98 -3.20 4.24 3.05
CA ILE A 98 -2.20 4.95 2.26
C ILE A 98 -1.17 5.65 3.17
N LYS A 99 -1.62 6.27 4.25
CA LYS A 99 -0.73 6.93 5.24
C LYS A 99 0.20 5.91 5.89
N VAL A 100 -0.34 4.76 6.31
CA VAL A 100 0.44 3.65 6.88
C VAL A 100 1.48 3.16 5.89
N GLY A 101 1.12 2.90 4.64
CA GLY A 101 2.06 2.47 3.60
C GLY A 101 3.22 3.46 3.38
N LYS A 102 2.92 4.76 3.35
CA LYS A 102 3.95 5.81 3.23
C LYS A 102 4.89 5.86 4.44
N LEU A 103 4.34 5.72 5.66
CA LEU A 103 5.13 5.68 6.89
C LEU A 103 6.02 4.44 6.94
N THR A 104 5.47 3.28 6.60
CA THR A 104 6.21 2.02 6.53
C THR A 104 7.38 2.13 5.57
N ARG A 105 7.16 2.63 4.36
CA ARG A 105 8.23 2.86 3.37
C ARG A 105 9.33 3.76 3.93
N ARG A 106 8.96 4.84 4.62
CA ARG A 106 9.93 5.77 5.23
C ARG A 106 10.78 5.06 6.28
N ILE A 107 10.17 4.26 7.16
CA ILE A 107 10.88 3.53 8.20
C ILE A 107 11.77 2.44 7.61
N ILE A 108 11.32 1.73 6.58
CA ILE A 108 12.16 0.76 5.85
C ILE A 108 13.42 1.44 5.34
N TRP A 109 13.29 2.57 4.65
CA TRP A 109 14.46 3.29 4.13
C TRP A 109 15.39 3.81 5.24
N GLN A 110 14.84 4.26 6.38
CA GLN A 110 15.64 4.64 7.54
C GLN A 110 16.45 3.45 8.08
N ASN A 111 15.81 2.30 8.24
CA ASN A 111 16.45 1.09 8.75
C ASN A 111 17.52 0.56 7.78
N VAL A 112 17.21 0.53 6.49
CA VAL A 112 18.15 0.10 5.45
C VAL A 112 19.36 1.03 5.41
N SER A 113 19.14 2.34 5.40
CA SER A 113 20.24 3.31 5.39
C SER A 113 21.12 3.23 6.64
N LEU A 114 20.51 3.04 7.81
CA LEU A 114 21.22 2.82 9.07
C LEU A 114 22.09 1.56 9.00
N ALA A 115 21.49 0.44 8.57
CA ALA A 115 22.20 -0.85 8.49
C ALA A 115 23.39 -0.80 7.54
N PHE A 116 23.18 -0.25 6.33
CA PHE A 116 24.28 -0.09 5.35
C PHE A 116 25.34 0.89 5.84
N GLY A 117 24.95 2.01 6.46
CA GLY A 117 25.88 3.00 6.98
C GLY A 117 26.78 2.45 8.07
N VAL A 118 26.21 1.76 9.04
CA VAL A 118 27.00 1.12 10.12
C VAL A 118 27.89 0.01 9.57
N LYS A 119 27.37 -0.82 8.66
CA LYS A 119 28.14 -1.89 8.05
C LYS A 119 29.34 -1.38 7.27
N LEU A 120 29.14 -0.33 6.47
CA LEU A 120 30.22 0.32 5.72
C LEU A 120 31.28 0.89 6.67
N LEU A 121 30.85 1.56 7.74
CA LEU A 121 31.76 2.11 8.75
C LEU A 121 32.60 1.01 9.41
N VAL A 122 31.98 -0.07 9.84
CA VAL A 122 32.70 -1.22 10.47
C VAL A 122 33.68 -1.84 9.49
N LEU A 123 33.32 -1.99 8.20
CA LEU A 123 34.23 -2.50 7.17
C LEU A 123 35.45 -1.62 6.97
N ILE A 124 35.28 -0.28 6.94
CA ILE A 124 36.38 0.67 6.79
C ILE A 124 37.30 0.61 8.01
N LEU A 125 36.73 0.58 9.22
CA LEU A 125 37.52 0.46 10.47
C LEU A 125 38.25 -0.87 10.55
N GLY A 126 37.64 -1.96 10.13
CA GLY A 126 38.27 -3.28 10.08
C GLY A 126 39.39 -3.37 9.08
N ALA A 127 39.24 -2.78 7.88
CA ALA A 127 40.29 -2.68 6.89
C ALA A 127 41.48 -1.82 7.36
N GLY A 128 41.22 -0.84 8.23
CA GLY A 128 42.25 -0.02 8.88
C GLY A 128 42.86 -0.68 10.13
N GLY A 129 42.45 -1.89 10.52
CA GLY A 129 42.93 -2.57 11.72
C GLY A 129 42.42 -1.99 13.03
N LEU A 130 41.41 -1.11 12.97
CA LEU A 130 40.83 -0.41 14.12
C LEU A 130 39.58 -1.12 14.71
N ALA A 131 39.02 -2.11 14.00
CA ALA A 131 37.89 -2.89 14.46
C ALA A 131 38.19 -4.39 14.33
N THR A 132 37.76 -5.15 15.34
CA THR A 132 37.84 -6.61 15.39
C THR A 132 36.51 -7.25 15.02
N LEU A 133 36.48 -8.57 14.97
CA LEU A 133 35.24 -9.34 14.75
C LEU A 133 34.16 -9.04 15.79
N TRP A 134 34.55 -8.76 17.03
CA TRP A 134 33.61 -8.51 18.11
C TRP A 134 32.84 -7.21 17.92
N GLU A 135 33.52 -6.11 17.55
CA GLU A 135 32.85 -4.84 17.25
C GLU A 135 31.89 -4.99 16.07
N ALA A 136 32.24 -5.79 15.06
CA ALA A 136 31.35 -6.06 13.93
C ALA A 136 30.06 -6.78 14.39
N VAL A 137 30.19 -7.81 15.25
CA VAL A 137 29.03 -8.54 15.78
C VAL A 137 28.14 -7.65 16.66
N PHE A 138 28.74 -6.86 17.55
CA PHE A 138 27.98 -5.94 18.39
C PHE A 138 27.28 -4.84 17.59
N ALA A 139 27.89 -4.34 16.51
CA ALA A 139 27.29 -3.37 15.60
C ALA A 139 26.07 -3.97 14.88
N ASP A 140 26.17 -5.20 14.36
CA ASP A 140 25.05 -5.86 13.67
C ASP A 140 23.86 -6.10 14.61
N VAL A 141 24.10 -6.60 15.83
CA VAL A 141 23.05 -6.81 16.84
C VAL A 141 22.43 -5.47 17.27
N GLY A 142 23.27 -4.46 17.51
CA GLY A 142 22.82 -3.11 17.88
C GLY A 142 21.93 -2.48 16.82
N VAL A 143 22.33 -2.57 15.55
CA VAL A 143 21.54 -2.08 14.42
C VAL A 143 20.20 -2.82 14.30
N ALA A 144 20.19 -4.13 14.49
CA ALA A 144 18.95 -4.91 14.44
C ALA A 144 17.96 -4.46 15.53
N LEU A 145 18.43 -4.24 16.76
CA LEU A 145 17.60 -3.74 17.86
C LEU A 145 17.07 -2.33 17.56
N LEU A 146 17.91 -1.43 17.07
CA LEU A 146 17.49 -0.08 16.69
C LEU A 146 16.45 -0.10 15.56
N ALA A 147 16.63 -0.97 14.57
CA ALA A 147 15.67 -1.14 13.48
C ALA A 147 14.31 -1.64 13.97
N ILE A 148 14.28 -2.60 14.91
CA ILE A 148 13.05 -3.07 15.54
C ILE A 148 12.38 -1.94 16.31
N MET A 149 13.12 -1.21 17.14
CA MET A 149 12.58 -0.07 17.90
C MET A 149 12.00 1.01 16.98
N ASN A 150 12.68 1.30 15.87
CA ASN A 150 12.19 2.25 14.87
C ASN A 150 10.92 1.74 14.18
N ALA A 151 10.83 0.44 13.88
CA ALA A 151 9.63 -0.16 13.28
C ALA A 151 8.41 -0.10 14.23
N VAL A 152 8.60 -0.38 15.53
CA VAL A 152 7.53 -0.30 16.54
C VAL A 152 6.95 1.13 16.68
N ARG A 153 7.70 2.16 16.32
CA ARG A 153 7.19 3.55 16.32
C ARG A 153 5.98 3.75 15.41
N ILE A 154 5.80 2.93 14.36
CA ILE A 154 4.62 3.01 13.49
C ILE A 154 3.33 2.94 14.30
N GLN A 155 3.24 2.03 15.27
CA GLN A 155 2.04 1.85 16.09
C GLN A 155 1.63 3.12 16.85
N LYS A 156 2.61 3.96 17.24
CA LYS A 156 2.35 5.23 17.94
C LYS A 156 2.00 6.37 16.98
N MET A 157 2.36 6.25 15.68
CA MET A 157 2.12 7.29 14.67
C MET A 157 0.78 7.14 13.96
N ILE A 158 0.12 5.99 14.14
CA ILE A 158 -1.18 5.65 13.54
C ILE A 158 -2.33 5.94 14.52
N LYS A 159 -2.07 5.99 15.81
CA LYS A 159 -3.02 6.45 16.83
C LYS A 159 -3.13 7.97 16.79
#